data_f9a803b77ac90d30ebd1ac2ac65b34cb
#
_entry.id   f9a803b77ac90d30ebd1ac2ac65b34cb
#
_cell.length_a   1.000
_cell.length_b   1.000
_cell.length_c   1.000
_cell.angle_alpha   90.00
_cell.angle_beta   90.00
_cell.angle_gamma   90.00
#
_symmetry.space_group_name_H-M   'P 1'
#
loop_
_entity.id
_entity.type
_entity.pdbx_description
1 polymer ?
#
loop_
_entity_poly.entity_id
_entity_poly.type
_entity_poly.pdbx_seq_one_letter_code
_entity_poly.pdbx_strand_id
1 'polypeptide(L)'
;AIVQAADAGADGVVLGLLTRQRQLDLPALKLLVAQAKQLGLQLTFHRAFDAIHDQQQALSQLIDLGFDRVLSAGTLWGSDLGVMQGLDRLLQLKIRAAGRIELVVGGGINLDNLATVSHRLKPAGQLWSVHSYSAVLSQGKVDQEKVAAMARLCQ
;
A
#
# COMPACT_ATOMS: atom_id res chain seq x y z
N ALA A 1 10.97 -5.90 17.12
CA ALA A 1 9.97 -4.95 16.57
C ALA A 1 8.60 -5.62 16.37
N ILE A 2 8.47 -6.75 15.59
CA ILE A 2 7.15 -7.39 15.30
C ILE A 2 6.47 -7.88 16.59
N VAL A 3 7.20 -8.59 17.47
CA VAL A 3 6.68 -9.05 18.78
C VAL A 3 6.20 -7.87 19.63
N GLN A 4 6.99 -6.80 19.70
CA GLN A 4 6.61 -5.59 20.46
C GLN A 4 5.35 -4.93 19.91
N ALA A 5 5.13 -4.96 18.60
CA ALA A 5 3.89 -4.45 18.00
C ALA A 5 2.68 -5.32 18.40
N ALA A 6 2.82 -6.64 18.36
CA ALA A 6 1.78 -7.56 18.80
C ALA A 6 1.47 -7.39 20.30
N ASP A 7 2.51 -7.31 21.15
CA ASP A 7 2.37 -7.12 22.60
C ASP A 7 1.69 -5.79 22.95
N ALA A 8 1.87 -4.77 22.08
CA ALA A 8 1.21 -3.47 22.20
C ALA A 8 -0.23 -3.45 21.63
N GLY A 9 -0.75 -4.58 21.12
CA GLY A 9 -2.10 -4.71 20.60
C GLY A 9 -2.28 -4.20 19.17
N ALA A 10 -1.23 -4.18 18.34
CA ALA A 10 -1.35 -3.84 16.93
C ALA A 10 -2.09 -4.95 16.17
N ASP A 11 -2.96 -4.57 15.23
CA ASP A 11 -3.65 -5.50 14.34
C ASP A 11 -2.78 -5.93 13.15
N GLY A 12 -1.73 -5.18 12.85
CA GLY A 12 -0.85 -5.47 11.73
C GLY A 12 0.43 -4.64 11.74
N VAL A 13 1.32 -4.97 10.81
CA VAL A 13 2.59 -4.27 10.64
C VAL A 13 2.82 -3.90 9.18
N VAL A 14 3.49 -2.77 8.97
CA VAL A 14 3.92 -2.30 7.66
C VAL A 14 5.42 -2.53 7.54
N LEU A 15 5.85 -3.28 6.55
CA LEU A 15 7.25 -3.61 6.34
C LEU A 15 7.58 -3.75 4.85
N GLY A 16 8.87 -3.79 4.53
CA GLY A 16 9.34 -4.08 3.18
C GLY A 16 10.87 -4.15 3.16
N LEU A 17 11.38 -5.19 2.53
CA LEU A 17 12.80 -5.43 2.36
C LEU A 17 13.11 -5.70 0.91
N LEU A 18 14.10 -4.97 0.38
CA LEU A 18 14.62 -5.15 -0.95
C LEU A 18 16.11 -5.50 -0.90
N THR A 19 16.54 -6.29 -1.88
CA THR A 19 17.95 -6.48 -2.17
C THR A 19 18.57 -5.20 -2.74
N ARG A 20 19.89 -5.17 -2.86
CA ARG A 20 20.62 -4.07 -3.56
C ARG A 20 20.20 -3.92 -5.03
N GLN A 21 19.70 -5.00 -5.65
CA GLN A 21 19.18 -5.03 -7.01
C GLN A 21 17.70 -4.58 -7.12
N ARG A 22 17.15 -4.03 -6.03
CA ARG A 22 15.73 -3.61 -5.97
C ARG A 22 14.74 -4.73 -6.29
N GLN A 23 15.01 -5.93 -5.83
CA GLN A 23 14.12 -7.07 -5.84
C GLN A 23 13.67 -7.37 -4.41
N LEU A 24 12.56 -8.10 -4.23
CA LEU A 24 12.16 -8.56 -2.90
C LEU A 24 13.23 -9.43 -2.27
N ASP A 25 13.61 -9.15 -1.03
CA ASP A 25 14.46 -10.03 -0.23
C ASP A 25 13.60 -11.19 0.31
N LEU A 26 13.35 -12.17 -0.55
CA LEU A 26 12.45 -13.28 -0.24
C LEU A 26 12.90 -14.10 1.00
N PRO A 27 14.21 -14.42 1.20
CA PRO A 27 14.64 -15.12 2.40
C PRO A 27 14.29 -14.37 3.69
N ALA A 28 14.60 -13.07 3.75
CA ALA A 28 14.31 -12.25 4.92
C ALA A 28 12.82 -12.03 5.12
N LEU A 29 12.08 -11.77 4.03
CA LEU A 29 10.62 -11.58 4.08
C LEU A 29 9.90 -12.84 4.58
N LYS A 30 10.31 -14.05 4.16
CA LYS A 30 9.72 -15.31 4.64
C LYS A 30 9.78 -15.43 6.17
N LEU A 31 10.92 -15.08 6.76
CA LEU A 31 11.08 -15.13 8.22
C LEU A 31 10.15 -14.14 8.93
N LEU A 32 10.09 -12.90 8.44
CA LEU A 32 9.23 -11.86 9.04
C LEU A 32 7.75 -12.18 8.88
N VAL A 33 7.34 -12.68 7.70
CA VAL A 33 5.97 -13.10 7.44
C VAL A 33 5.57 -14.25 8.37
N ALA A 34 6.41 -15.27 8.51
CA ALA A 34 6.14 -16.39 9.42
C ALA A 34 5.94 -15.91 10.86
N GLN A 35 6.82 -15.01 11.34
CA GLN A 35 6.71 -14.44 12.69
C GLN A 35 5.43 -13.62 12.87
N ALA A 36 5.10 -12.74 11.90
CA ALA A 36 3.91 -11.90 11.99
C ALA A 36 2.62 -12.75 11.99
N LYS A 37 2.55 -13.76 11.13
CA LYS A 37 1.40 -14.67 11.05
C LYS A 37 1.21 -15.50 12.32
N GLN A 38 2.29 -15.97 12.95
CA GLN A 38 2.21 -16.67 14.25
C GLN A 38 1.61 -15.78 15.36
N LEU A 39 1.78 -14.46 15.23
CA LEU A 39 1.25 -13.48 16.16
C LEU A 39 -0.13 -12.90 15.74
N GLY A 40 -0.73 -13.43 14.66
CA GLY A 40 -2.02 -12.99 14.16
C GLY A 40 -2.02 -11.61 13.49
N LEU A 41 -0.84 -11.07 13.14
CA LEU A 41 -0.71 -9.73 12.57
C LEU A 41 -0.95 -9.72 11.06
N GLN A 42 -1.69 -8.73 10.58
CA GLN A 42 -1.81 -8.41 9.16
C GLN A 42 -0.52 -7.77 8.63
N LEU A 43 -0.24 -7.98 7.36
CA LEU A 43 1.00 -7.57 6.71
C LEU A 43 0.74 -6.62 5.54
N THR A 44 1.32 -5.43 5.60
CA THR A 44 1.33 -4.49 4.48
C THR A 44 2.75 -4.30 3.97
N PHE A 45 2.99 -4.51 2.67
CA PHE A 45 4.26 -4.14 2.05
C PHE A 45 4.22 -2.66 1.67
N HIS A 46 5.19 -1.88 2.16
CA HIS A 46 5.18 -0.43 1.98
C HIS A 46 5.67 0.00 0.58
N ARG A 47 5.75 1.33 0.35
CA ARG A 47 6.11 1.94 -0.94
C ARG A 47 7.50 1.60 -1.50
N ALA A 48 8.35 0.83 -0.80
CA ALA A 48 9.52 0.23 -1.44
C ALA A 48 9.15 -0.62 -2.66
N PHE A 49 7.89 -1.08 -2.74
CA PHE A 49 7.33 -1.73 -3.92
C PHE A 49 7.50 -0.90 -5.19
N ASP A 50 7.38 0.43 -5.09
CA ASP A 50 7.53 1.36 -6.21
C ASP A 50 8.99 1.48 -6.72
N ALA A 51 9.97 0.95 -5.97
CA ALA A 51 11.38 0.89 -6.41
C ALA A 51 11.71 -0.38 -7.21
N ILE A 52 10.80 -1.35 -7.26
CA ILE A 52 11.02 -2.63 -7.94
C ILE A 52 10.76 -2.47 -9.44
N HIS A 53 11.66 -3.01 -10.26
CA HIS A 53 11.52 -2.95 -11.72
C HIS A 53 10.39 -3.82 -12.24
N ASP A 54 10.36 -5.10 -11.86
CA ASP A 54 9.27 -6.02 -12.22
C ASP A 54 8.24 -6.12 -11.09
N GLN A 55 7.37 -5.12 -11.04
CA GLN A 55 6.29 -5.07 -10.04
C GLN A 55 5.24 -6.16 -10.23
N GLN A 56 5.08 -6.70 -11.44
CA GLN A 56 4.11 -7.77 -11.68
C GLN A 56 4.59 -9.09 -11.05
N GLN A 57 5.87 -9.41 -11.21
CA GLN A 57 6.47 -10.56 -10.54
C GLN A 57 6.47 -10.37 -9.03
N ALA A 58 6.88 -9.20 -8.55
CA ALA A 58 6.91 -8.89 -7.12
C ALA A 58 5.53 -8.98 -6.48
N LEU A 59 4.47 -8.50 -7.15
CA LEU A 59 3.10 -8.63 -6.66
C LEU A 59 2.70 -10.10 -6.48
N SER A 60 3.01 -10.96 -7.46
CA SER A 60 2.74 -12.40 -7.36
C SER A 60 3.49 -13.01 -6.18
N GLN A 61 4.77 -12.65 -5.98
CA GLN A 61 5.58 -13.14 -4.86
C GLN A 61 5.04 -12.66 -3.49
N LEU A 62 4.53 -11.42 -3.39
CA LEU A 62 3.90 -10.93 -2.16
C LEU A 62 2.61 -11.68 -1.84
N ILE A 63 1.80 -11.99 -2.85
CA ILE A 63 0.59 -12.83 -2.71
C ILE A 63 0.99 -14.22 -2.20
N ASP A 64 1.98 -14.86 -2.83
CA ASP A 64 2.44 -16.21 -2.46
C ASP A 64 3.06 -16.24 -1.04
N LEU A 65 3.72 -15.16 -0.62
CA LEU A 65 4.19 -14.99 0.75
C LEU A 65 3.04 -14.78 1.76
N GLY A 66 1.89 -14.34 1.28
CA GLY A 66 0.69 -14.08 2.08
C GLY A 66 0.67 -12.71 2.74
N PHE A 67 1.15 -11.69 2.06
CA PHE A 67 0.86 -10.31 2.41
C PHE A 67 -0.63 -10.02 2.19
N ASP A 68 -1.21 -9.26 3.12
CA ASP A 68 -2.61 -8.83 3.04
C ASP A 68 -2.76 -7.61 2.15
N ARG A 69 -1.76 -6.71 2.16
CA ARG A 69 -1.79 -5.42 1.44
C ARG A 69 -0.45 -5.07 0.80
N VAL A 70 -0.51 -4.30 -0.28
CA VAL A 70 0.65 -3.63 -0.90
C VAL A 70 0.34 -2.16 -1.13
N LEU A 71 1.23 -1.27 -0.68
CA LEU A 71 1.12 0.17 -0.85
C LEU A 71 1.92 0.62 -2.08
N SER A 72 1.26 1.33 -3.01
CA SER A 72 1.87 1.85 -4.22
C SER A 72 1.28 3.21 -4.62
N ALA A 73 2.08 4.03 -5.30
CA ALA A 73 1.60 5.21 -6.03
C ALA A 73 1.47 4.94 -7.54
N GLY A 74 1.90 3.77 -8.01
CA GLY A 74 1.98 3.48 -9.44
C GLY A 74 3.09 4.23 -10.18
N THR A 75 3.90 5.01 -9.48
CA THR A 75 5.02 5.79 -10.02
C THR A 75 6.33 5.32 -9.40
N LEU A 76 7.44 5.59 -10.08
CA LEU A 76 8.75 5.16 -9.62
C LEU A 76 9.11 5.86 -8.29
N TRP A 77 9.63 5.10 -7.33
CA TRP A 77 10.12 5.64 -6.07
C TRP A 77 11.23 6.67 -6.30
N GLY A 78 11.11 7.81 -5.65
CA GLY A 78 12.08 8.93 -5.77
C GLY A 78 11.84 9.83 -6.97
N SER A 79 10.79 9.61 -7.77
CA SER A 79 10.34 10.59 -8.76
C SER A 79 9.46 11.66 -8.13
N ASP A 80 9.36 12.83 -8.80
CA ASP A 80 8.43 13.91 -8.41
C ASP A 80 6.98 13.63 -8.84
N LEU A 81 6.72 12.42 -9.39
CA LEU A 81 5.41 12.01 -9.86
C LEU A 81 4.58 11.44 -8.71
N GLY A 82 3.30 11.79 -8.69
CA GLY A 82 2.34 11.30 -7.70
C GLY A 82 1.35 10.28 -8.28
N VAL A 83 0.34 9.95 -7.50
CA VAL A 83 -0.69 8.97 -7.82
C VAL A 83 -1.40 9.24 -9.15
N MET A 84 -1.59 10.51 -9.52
CA MET A 84 -2.31 10.86 -10.76
C MET A 84 -1.58 10.38 -12.02
N GLN A 85 -0.25 10.42 -12.01
CA GLN A 85 0.58 9.89 -13.10
C GLN A 85 0.71 8.36 -13.06
N GLY A 86 0.42 7.76 -11.90
CA GLY A 86 0.50 6.33 -11.67
C GLY A 86 -0.80 5.54 -11.93
N LEU A 87 -1.91 6.21 -12.28
CA LEU A 87 -3.25 5.59 -12.32
C LEU A 87 -3.33 4.36 -13.22
N ASP A 88 -2.74 4.40 -14.41
CA ASP A 88 -2.79 3.27 -15.35
C ASP A 88 -2.02 2.07 -14.80
N ARG A 89 -0.88 2.30 -14.15
CA ARG A 89 -0.12 1.25 -13.51
C ARG A 89 -0.84 0.67 -12.29
N LEU A 90 -1.45 1.50 -11.47
CA LEU A 90 -2.28 1.06 -10.34
C LEU A 90 -3.45 0.20 -10.82
N LEU A 91 -4.10 0.58 -11.92
CA LEU A 91 -5.16 -0.23 -12.53
C LEU A 91 -4.64 -1.60 -12.98
N GLN A 92 -3.49 -1.67 -13.63
CA GLN A 92 -2.86 -2.93 -14.03
C GLN A 92 -2.51 -3.80 -12.83
N LEU A 93 -1.94 -3.22 -11.75
CA LEU A 93 -1.63 -3.93 -10.52
C LEU A 93 -2.91 -4.47 -9.86
N LYS A 94 -3.98 -3.69 -9.83
CA LYS A 94 -5.26 -4.09 -9.26
C LYS A 94 -5.90 -5.24 -10.04
N ILE A 95 -5.90 -5.17 -11.37
CA ILE A 95 -6.37 -6.27 -12.23
C ILE A 95 -5.56 -7.54 -11.96
N ARG A 96 -4.24 -7.44 -11.86
CA ARG A 96 -3.37 -8.57 -11.59
C ARG A 96 -3.53 -9.14 -10.18
N ALA A 97 -3.76 -8.28 -9.20
CA ALA A 97 -4.06 -8.70 -7.82
C ALA A 97 -5.29 -9.61 -7.75
N ALA A 98 -6.28 -9.36 -8.61
CA ALA A 98 -7.51 -10.18 -8.76
C ALA A 98 -8.18 -10.48 -7.40
N GLY A 99 -8.18 -9.52 -6.47
CA GLY A 99 -8.74 -9.65 -5.13
C GLY A 99 -7.95 -10.53 -4.16
N ARG A 100 -6.75 -10.97 -4.51
CA ARG A 100 -5.91 -11.83 -3.65
C ARG A 100 -5.04 -11.06 -2.66
N ILE A 101 -4.81 -9.79 -2.92
CA ILE A 101 -4.09 -8.84 -2.08
C ILE A 101 -4.75 -7.47 -2.24
N GLU A 102 -4.87 -6.72 -1.15
CA GLU A 102 -5.43 -5.37 -1.18
C GLU A 102 -4.40 -4.39 -1.74
N LEU A 103 -4.80 -3.58 -2.73
CA LEU A 103 -4.00 -2.47 -3.21
C LEU A 103 -4.30 -1.23 -2.39
N VAL A 104 -3.34 -0.79 -1.57
CA VAL A 104 -3.39 0.49 -0.87
C VAL A 104 -2.79 1.56 -1.78
N VAL A 105 -3.59 2.53 -2.18
CA VAL A 105 -3.17 3.60 -3.09
C VAL A 105 -2.69 4.80 -2.29
N GLY A 106 -1.43 5.17 -2.47
CA GLY A 106 -0.82 6.33 -1.81
C GLY A 106 -0.06 7.22 -2.78
N GLY A 107 0.69 8.19 -2.24
CA GLY A 107 1.53 9.07 -3.08
C GLY A 107 0.81 10.32 -3.55
N GLY A 108 0.33 11.12 -2.59
CA GLY A 108 -0.30 12.41 -2.85
C GLY A 108 -1.83 12.36 -2.98
N ILE A 109 -2.46 11.37 -2.37
CA ILE A 109 -3.94 11.35 -2.25
C ILE A 109 -4.40 12.55 -1.43
N ASN A 110 -5.36 13.30 -1.97
CA ASN A 110 -5.98 14.47 -1.35
C ASN A 110 -7.45 14.61 -1.80
N LEU A 111 -8.15 15.62 -1.29
CA LEU A 111 -9.57 15.85 -1.60
C LEU A 111 -9.82 16.13 -3.10
N ASP A 112 -8.88 16.78 -3.79
CA ASP A 112 -9.05 17.18 -5.18
C ASP A 112 -8.91 16.00 -6.15
N ASN A 113 -8.12 14.98 -5.81
CA ASN A 113 -7.82 13.87 -6.70
C ASN A 113 -8.51 12.54 -6.33
N LEU A 114 -8.98 12.39 -5.09
CA LEU A 114 -9.55 11.12 -4.60
C LEU A 114 -10.74 10.65 -5.44
N ALA A 115 -11.62 11.55 -5.87
CA ALA A 115 -12.76 11.19 -6.72
C ALA A 115 -12.31 10.60 -8.05
N THR A 116 -11.30 11.20 -8.70
CA THR A 116 -10.72 10.73 -9.97
C THR A 116 -10.06 9.35 -9.78
N VAL A 117 -9.27 9.19 -8.72
CA VAL A 117 -8.62 7.90 -8.38
C VAL A 117 -9.68 6.81 -8.16
N SER A 118 -10.72 7.12 -7.39
CA SER A 118 -11.83 6.20 -7.12
C SER A 118 -12.55 5.80 -8.41
N HIS A 119 -12.92 6.78 -9.25
CA HIS A 119 -13.58 6.51 -10.52
C HIS A 119 -12.75 5.62 -11.44
N ARG A 120 -11.43 5.82 -11.48
CA ARG A 120 -10.52 5.02 -12.31
C ARG A 120 -10.34 3.60 -11.81
N LEU A 121 -10.33 3.38 -10.49
CA LEU A 121 -9.99 2.08 -9.91
C LEU A 121 -11.21 1.22 -9.53
N LYS A 122 -12.37 1.79 -9.22
CA LYS A 122 -13.60 1.05 -8.88
C LYS A 122 -13.95 -0.08 -9.87
N PRO A 123 -13.91 0.14 -11.20
CA PRO A 123 -14.34 -0.88 -12.16
C PRO A 123 -13.50 -2.17 -12.13
N ALA A 124 -12.27 -2.13 -11.65
CA ALA A 124 -11.36 -3.28 -11.64
C ALA A 124 -11.48 -4.18 -10.41
N GLY A 125 -12.61 -4.11 -9.68
CA GLY A 125 -12.86 -4.95 -8.50
C GLY A 125 -12.77 -4.17 -7.18
N GLN A 126 -13.00 -4.86 -6.07
CA GLN A 126 -13.40 -4.22 -4.81
C GLN A 126 -12.27 -4.03 -3.80
N LEU A 127 -11.22 -4.87 -3.84
CA LEU A 127 -10.21 -4.89 -2.77
C LEU A 127 -9.13 -3.82 -3.00
N TRP A 128 -9.41 -2.61 -2.56
CA TRP A 128 -8.45 -1.50 -2.54
C TRP A 128 -8.84 -0.45 -1.50
N SER A 129 -7.86 0.31 -1.07
CA SER A 129 -8.02 1.43 -0.13
C SER A 129 -7.08 2.57 -0.47
N VAL A 130 -7.19 3.68 0.24
CA VAL A 130 -6.32 4.85 0.07
C VAL A 130 -5.52 5.14 1.33
N HIS A 131 -4.30 5.62 1.13
CA HIS A 131 -3.44 6.14 2.16
C HIS A 131 -3.17 7.62 1.90
N SER A 132 -3.56 8.46 2.84
CA SER A 132 -3.27 9.90 2.83
C SER A 132 -2.58 10.30 4.13
N TYR A 133 -1.61 11.20 4.03
CA TYR A 133 -0.89 11.73 5.19
C TYR A 133 -0.92 13.25 5.21
N SER A 134 -0.15 13.92 4.36
CA SER A 134 0.01 15.38 4.38
C SER A 134 -1.29 16.12 4.09
N ALA A 135 -2.17 15.58 3.25
CA ALA A 135 -3.42 16.21 2.87
C ALA A 135 -4.46 16.26 4.01
N VAL A 136 -4.29 15.44 5.04
CA VAL A 136 -5.18 15.43 6.22
C VAL A 136 -4.57 16.14 7.43
N LEU A 137 -3.47 16.89 7.22
CA LEU A 137 -2.85 17.67 8.28
C LEU A 137 -3.24 19.16 8.18
N SER A 138 -3.34 19.81 9.35
CA SER A 138 -3.34 21.26 9.53
C SER A 138 -2.30 21.61 10.58
N GLN A 139 -1.35 22.47 10.23
CA GLN A 139 -0.24 22.85 11.12
C GLN A 139 0.53 21.64 11.72
N GLY A 140 0.72 20.58 10.90
CA GLY A 140 1.46 19.38 11.29
C GLY A 140 0.67 18.40 12.18
N LYS A 141 -0.60 18.67 12.46
CA LYS A 141 -1.49 17.77 13.25
C LYS A 141 -2.62 17.25 12.37
N VAL A 142 -3.12 16.06 12.72
CA VAL A 142 -4.28 15.47 12.03
C VAL A 142 -5.49 16.39 12.20
N ASP A 143 -6.11 16.72 11.07
CA ASP A 143 -7.30 17.55 10.99
C ASP A 143 -8.52 16.66 10.81
N GLN A 144 -9.40 16.65 11.81
CA GLN A 144 -10.57 15.80 11.84
C GLN A 144 -11.56 16.08 10.70
N GLU A 145 -11.72 17.35 10.31
CA GLU A 145 -12.65 17.72 9.24
C GLU A 145 -12.14 17.23 7.89
N LYS A 146 -10.83 17.34 7.63
CA LYS A 146 -10.19 16.80 6.42
C LYS A 146 -10.29 15.28 6.35
N VAL A 147 -10.06 14.59 7.47
CA VAL A 147 -10.23 13.12 7.53
C VAL A 147 -11.68 12.74 7.23
N ALA A 148 -12.65 13.42 7.86
CA ALA A 148 -14.07 13.15 7.62
C ALA A 148 -14.48 13.45 6.17
N ALA A 149 -13.94 14.51 5.56
CA ALA A 149 -14.18 14.84 4.16
C ALA A 149 -13.65 13.75 3.22
N MET A 150 -12.41 13.27 3.46
CA MET A 150 -11.82 12.17 2.70
C MET A 150 -12.63 10.88 2.84
N ALA A 151 -13.06 10.54 4.06
CA ALA A 151 -13.85 9.33 4.32
C ALA A 151 -15.19 9.33 3.58
N ARG A 152 -15.87 10.48 3.47
CA ARG A 152 -17.10 10.62 2.68
C ARG A 152 -16.91 10.35 1.20
N LEU A 153 -15.75 10.69 0.63
CA LEU A 153 -15.43 10.45 -0.79
C LEU A 153 -15.03 8.99 -1.08
N CYS A 154 -14.75 8.20 -0.04
CA CYS A 154 -14.42 6.77 -0.18
C CYS A 154 -15.67 5.86 -0.18
N GLN A 155 -16.83 6.39 0.17
CA GLN A 155 -18.12 5.66 0.18
C GLN A 155 -18.72 5.59 -1.22
#